data_2abb156c18bd50bc07d79755d4b8134c
#
_entry.id   2abb156c18bd50bc07d79755d4b8134c
#
_cell.length_a   1.000
_cell.length_b   1.000
_cell.length_c   1.000
_cell.angle_alpha   90.00
_cell.angle_beta   90.00
_cell.angle_gamma   90.00
#
_symmetry.space_group_name_H-M   'P 1'
#
loop_
_entity.id
_entity.type
_entity.pdbx_description
1 polymer ?
#
loop_
_entity_poly.entity_id
_entity_poly.type
_entity_poly.pdbx_seq_one_letter_code
_entity_poly.pdbx_strand_id
1 'polypeptide(L)'
;MPGLFCFPKEQAMRASVTVRVAGSTSNLGAGFDCVGVAVGRWLRVTARVSDAAGKFITIERGGTLGALDTAPEADLLYRGFVAACRRCAQDVPAGLALTADSDIPVARGLGSSAAATVAGAAAAVGLLGLKLDAPALAELASELEGHPDNVAPAVFGGANLVLRETDGLVVTPLPLHPSLALVFAVPEFTVETQRARAALPATLPHADAARAAAKSAALVHGLAHADLRLLAAGLDDVLHVPFRRALVPGYDEVTSAARQAGAPGATLSGSGPTVVAVVAGDRARAVGDAMVRAWKARGIVAQAFHADRPAGGYEID
;
A
#
# COMPACT_ATOMS: atom_id res chain seq x y z
N MET A 1 51.02 0.19 -13.73
CA MET A 1 49.97 -0.43 -14.52
C MET A 1 48.64 0.23 -14.14
N PRO A 2 47.95 0.97 -15.02
CA PRO A 2 46.66 1.56 -14.68
C PRO A 2 45.60 0.46 -14.72
N GLY A 3 44.87 0.31 -13.60
CA GLY A 3 43.77 -0.63 -13.47
C GLY A 3 42.63 -0.30 -14.46
N LEU A 4 42.25 -1.31 -15.24
CA LEU A 4 41.01 -1.28 -16.04
C LEU A 4 39.83 -1.09 -15.09
N PHE A 5 39.27 0.10 -15.05
CA PHE A 5 37.92 0.30 -14.57
C PHE A 5 36.96 -0.33 -15.60
N CYS A 6 36.46 -1.51 -15.28
CA CYS A 6 35.37 -2.13 -16.01
C CYS A 6 34.11 -1.31 -15.70
N PHE A 7 33.72 -0.37 -16.57
CA PHE A 7 32.43 0.27 -16.53
C PHE A 7 31.39 -0.81 -16.83
N PRO A 8 30.37 -1.01 -15.96
CA PRO A 8 29.29 -1.91 -16.29
C PRO A 8 28.62 -1.42 -17.57
N LYS A 9 28.35 -2.34 -18.52
CA LYS A 9 27.66 -2.07 -19.77
C LYS A 9 26.40 -1.24 -19.49
N GLU A 10 26.24 -0.11 -20.21
CA GLU A 10 24.97 0.61 -20.26
C GLU A 10 23.88 -0.39 -20.61
N GLN A 11 22.91 -0.53 -19.73
CA GLN A 11 21.75 -1.36 -20.00
C GLN A 11 20.93 -0.65 -21.08
N ALA A 12 20.86 -1.23 -22.26
CA ALA A 12 20.18 -0.63 -23.41
C ALA A 12 18.69 -0.43 -23.09
N MET A 13 18.13 0.69 -23.57
CA MET A 13 16.69 0.97 -23.52
C MET A 13 15.92 -0.20 -24.15
N ARG A 14 14.89 -0.70 -23.47
CA ARG A 14 14.02 -1.78 -23.97
C ARG A 14 12.88 -1.20 -24.79
N ALA A 15 12.35 -1.95 -25.76
CA ALA A 15 11.16 -1.56 -26.51
C ALA A 15 9.89 -1.56 -25.65
N SER A 16 9.82 -2.47 -24.67
CA SER A 16 8.75 -2.53 -23.69
C SER A 16 9.21 -3.22 -22.41
N VAL A 17 8.51 -2.94 -21.33
CA VAL A 17 8.68 -3.59 -20.01
C VAL A 17 7.31 -3.80 -19.39
N THR A 18 7.14 -4.89 -18.67
CA THR A 18 5.95 -5.11 -17.83
C THR A 18 6.37 -5.11 -16.36
N VAL A 19 5.62 -4.37 -15.55
CA VAL A 19 5.81 -4.29 -14.10
C VAL A 19 4.56 -4.79 -13.42
N ARG A 20 4.73 -5.53 -12.34
CA ARG A 20 3.66 -5.99 -11.46
C ARG A 20 3.92 -5.53 -10.04
N VAL A 21 2.92 -4.90 -9.40
CA VAL A 21 3.04 -4.35 -8.05
C VAL A 21 1.86 -4.79 -7.21
N ALA A 22 2.12 -5.25 -5.99
CA ALA A 22 1.06 -5.63 -5.05
C ALA A 22 0.39 -4.41 -4.43
N GLY A 23 -0.90 -4.54 -4.12
CA GLY A 23 -1.57 -3.65 -3.17
C GLY A 23 -1.03 -3.83 -1.76
N SER A 24 -1.47 -2.97 -0.84
CA SER A 24 -1.02 -3.04 0.53
C SER A 24 -2.10 -2.60 1.51
N THR A 25 -2.05 -3.14 2.72
CA THR A 25 -2.71 -2.58 3.89
C THR A 25 -1.66 -1.91 4.76
N SER A 26 -2.01 -0.83 5.43
CA SER A 26 -1.09 -0.14 6.32
C SER A 26 -1.75 0.22 7.65
N ASN A 27 -0.95 0.67 8.58
CA ASN A 27 -1.29 1.04 9.95
C ASN A 27 -1.62 -0.17 10.84
N LEU A 28 -2.55 -1.03 10.46
CA LEU A 28 -3.05 -2.13 11.30
C LEU A 28 -3.36 -1.69 12.75
N GLY A 29 -4.04 -0.55 12.90
CA GLY A 29 -4.27 0.09 14.19
C GLY A 29 -3.06 0.89 14.66
N ALA A 30 -2.43 0.47 15.74
CA ALA A 30 -1.35 1.25 16.39
C ALA A 30 -0.02 1.29 15.63
N GLY A 31 0.09 0.67 14.45
CA GLY A 31 1.24 0.80 13.55
C GLY A 31 1.14 1.99 12.59
N PHE A 32 0.50 3.08 13.02
CA PHE A 32 0.24 4.26 12.21
C PHE A 32 1.51 4.83 11.56
N ASP A 33 1.47 4.98 10.22
CA ASP A 33 2.54 5.45 9.35
C ASP A 33 3.86 4.63 9.43
N CYS A 34 3.88 3.46 10.12
CA CYS A 34 5.08 2.65 10.27
C CYS A 34 4.90 1.15 9.95
N VAL A 35 3.69 0.62 9.92
CA VAL A 35 3.44 -0.79 9.59
C VAL A 35 2.71 -0.91 8.28
N GLY A 36 3.27 -1.69 7.35
CA GLY A 36 2.65 -2.01 6.08
C GLY A 36 2.76 -3.50 5.72
N VAL A 37 1.75 -4.03 5.03
CA VAL A 37 1.72 -5.42 4.58
C VAL A 37 1.26 -5.51 3.13
N ALA A 38 2.02 -6.20 2.30
CA ALA A 38 1.66 -6.45 0.90
C ALA A 38 0.45 -7.41 0.82
N VAL A 39 -0.51 -7.08 -0.03
CA VAL A 39 -1.75 -7.82 -0.21
C VAL A 39 -1.84 -8.35 -1.63
N GLY A 40 -2.23 -9.60 -1.83
CA GLY A 40 -2.32 -10.27 -3.11
C GLY A 40 -3.43 -9.74 -4.03
N ARG A 41 -3.49 -8.41 -4.17
CA ARG A 41 -4.21 -7.65 -5.19
C ARG A 41 -3.17 -6.91 -6.01
N TRP A 42 -3.34 -6.84 -7.33
CA TRP A 42 -2.23 -6.51 -8.19
C TRP A 42 -2.55 -5.39 -9.17
N LEU A 43 -1.56 -4.57 -9.40
CA LEU A 43 -1.47 -3.66 -10.52
C LEU A 43 -0.42 -4.20 -11.49
N ARG A 44 -0.79 -4.35 -12.76
CA ARG A 44 0.11 -4.67 -13.87
C ARG A 44 0.20 -3.47 -14.79
N VAL A 45 1.42 -3.06 -15.13
CA VAL A 45 1.68 -1.93 -16.03
C VAL A 45 2.63 -2.38 -17.12
N THR A 46 2.25 -2.18 -18.36
CA THR A 46 3.16 -2.32 -19.51
C THR A 46 3.51 -0.92 -20.02
N ALA A 47 4.80 -0.60 -20.02
CA ALA A 47 5.35 0.63 -20.56
C ALA A 47 6.05 0.36 -21.90
N ARG A 48 5.82 1.23 -22.88
CA ARG A 48 6.43 1.15 -24.23
C ARG A 48 6.87 2.53 -24.68
N VAL A 49 7.98 2.57 -25.42
CA VAL A 49 8.36 3.76 -26.18
C VAL A 49 7.76 3.62 -27.58
N SER A 50 7.13 4.68 -28.08
CA SER A 50 6.58 4.73 -29.42
C SER A 50 7.45 5.61 -30.32
N ASP A 51 7.74 5.13 -31.51
CA ASP A 51 8.48 5.86 -32.57
C ASP A 51 7.59 6.85 -33.30
N ALA A 52 6.32 6.99 -32.94
CA ALA A 52 5.40 7.94 -33.60
C ALA A 52 5.89 9.38 -33.41
N ALA A 53 5.85 10.16 -34.47
CA ALA A 53 6.30 11.55 -34.47
C ALA A 53 5.44 12.40 -33.50
N GLY A 54 6.08 13.02 -32.51
CA GLY A 54 5.45 13.94 -31.56
C GLY A 54 5.65 13.53 -30.09
N LYS A 55 5.53 14.51 -29.21
CA LYS A 55 5.51 14.27 -27.75
C LYS A 55 4.09 13.90 -27.35
N PHE A 56 3.85 12.67 -26.95
CA PHE A 56 2.56 12.24 -26.43
C PHE A 56 2.74 11.25 -25.29
N ILE A 57 1.79 11.29 -24.38
CA ILE A 57 1.66 10.35 -23.28
C ILE A 57 0.28 9.75 -23.38
N THR A 58 0.19 8.44 -23.42
CA THR A 58 -1.08 7.73 -23.36
C THR A 58 -1.11 6.79 -22.16
N ILE A 59 -2.25 6.75 -21.47
CA ILE A 59 -2.48 5.84 -20.37
C ILE A 59 -3.82 5.13 -20.59
N GLU A 60 -3.75 3.85 -20.93
CA GLU A 60 -4.93 2.97 -21.01
C GLU A 60 -5.14 2.30 -19.67
N ARG A 61 -6.39 2.31 -19.17
CA ARG A 61 -6.74 1.82 -17.83
C ARG A 61 -7.77 0.72 -17.91
N GLY A 62 -7.47 -0.43 -17.28
CA GLY A 62 -8.36 -1.58 -17.14
C GLY A 62 -8.65 -1.92 -15.67
N GLY A 63 -9.55 -2.88 -15.45
CA GLY A 63 -9.93 -3.34 -14.13
C GLY A 63 -10.51 -2.23 -13.25
N THR A 64 -10.04 -2.13 -12.02
CA THR A 64 -10.50 -1.11 -11.04
C THR A 64 -10.10 0.33 -11.41
N LEU A 65 -9.16 0.51 -12.35
CA LEU A 65 -8.71 1.82 -12.82
C LEU A 65 -9.60 2.36 -13.95
N GLY A 66 -10.42 1.52 -14.58
CA GLY A 66 -11.17 1.89 -15.80
C GLY A 66 -12.15 3.06 -15.62
N ALA A 67 -12.57 3.36 -14.40
CA ALA A 67 -13.44 4.48 -14.09
C ALA A 67 -12.68 5.79 -13.78
N LEU A 68 -11.34 5.78 -13.77
CA LEU A 68 -10.55 6.99 -13.48
C LEU A 68 -10.49 7.89 -14.72
N ASP A 69 -10.97 9.11 -14.57
CA ASP A 69 -10.84 10.19 -15.53
C ASP A 69 -9.76 11.17 -15.02
N THR A 70 -8.49 10.82 -15.28
CA THR A 70 -7.33 11.60 -14.81
C THR A 70 -6.45 11.92 -16.01
N ALA A 71 -6.11 13.19 -16.17
CA ALA A 71 -5.15 13.62 -17.19
C ALA A 71 -3.80 12.90 -16.99
N PRO A 72 -3.08 12.53 -18.05
CA PRO A 72 -1.84 11.78 -17.96
C PRO A 72 -0.81 12.41 -17.01
N GLU A 73 -0.67 13.72 -17.03
CA GLU A 73 0.29 14.47 -16.21
C GLU A 73 -0.02 14.45 -14.71
N ALA A 74 -1.30 14.24 -14.37
CA ALA A 74 -1.76 14.11 -12.99
C ALA A 74 -1.79 12.65 -12.51
N ASP A 75 -1.64 11.69 -13.42
CA ASP A 75 -1.68 10.27 -13.10
C ASP A 75 -0.43 9.83 -12.31
N LEU A 76 -0.64 9.05 -11.25
CA LEU A 76 0.43 8.61 -10.36
C LEU A 76 1.43 7.67 -11.05
N LEU A 77 1.00 6.88 -12.04
CA LEU A 77 1.89 6.08 -12.88
C LEU A 77 2.89 6.98 -13.60
N TYR A 78 2.39 8.01 -14.29
CA TYR A 78 3.26 8.94 -15.01
C TYR A 78 4.13 9.75 -14.09
N ARG A 79 3.60 10.23 -12.97
CA ARG A 79 4.37 10.98 -11.97
C ARG A 79 5.50 10.15 -11.37
N GLY A 80 5.27 8.87 -11.06
CA GLY A 80 6.30 7.93 -10.62
C GLY A 80 7.38 7.73 -11.69
N PHE A 81 6.99 7.54 -12.95
CA PHE A 81 7.91 7.41 -14.09
C PHE A 81 8.79 8.65 -14.24
N VAL A 82 8.20 9.84 -14.26
CA VAL A 82 8.92 11.12 -14.35
C VAL A 82 9.87 11.33 -13.19
N ALA A 83 9.44 11.00 -11.98
CA ALA A 83 10.28 11.17 -10.79
C ALA A 83 11.52 10.27 -10.83
N ALA A 84 11.39 9.02 -11.29
CA ALA A 84 12.53 8.12 -11.49
C ALA A 84 13.49 8.65 -12.57
N CYS A 85 12.98 9.13 -13.68
CA CYS A 85 13.78 9.79 -14.71
C CYS A 85 14.57 10.98 -14.13
N ARG A 86 13.89 11.87 -13.43
CA ARG A 86 14.52 13.05 -12.79
C ARG A 86 15.60 12.68 -11.79
N ARG A 87 15.35 11.67 -10.95
CA ARG A 87 16.32 11.19 -9.95
C ARG A 87 17.60 10.69 -10.60
N CYS A 88 17.50 10.14 -11.82
CA CYS A 88 18.66 9.62 -12.58
C CYS A 88 19.16 10.58 -13.66
N ALA A 89 18.73 11.86 -13.68
CA ALA A 89 19.08 12.86 -14.70
C ALA A 89 18.82 12.36 -16.14
N GLN A 90 17.76 11.57 -16.34
CA GLN A 90 17.33 11.00 -17.60
C GLN A 90 16.09 11.73 -18.12
N ASP A 91 16.05 11.99 -19.43
CA ASP A 91 14.86 12.54 -20.06
C ASP A 91 13.73 11.50 -20.18
N VAL A 92 12.49 11.97 -20.04
CA VAL A 92 11.32 11.15 -20.34
C VAL A 92 11.20 10.97 -21.85
N PRO A 93 10.98 9.74 -22.35
CA PRO A 93 10.80 9.50 -23.79
C PRO A 93 9.69 10.37 -24.40
N ALA A 94 9.90 10.85 -25.61
CA ALA A 94 8.94 11.71 -26.29
C ALA A 94 7.58 11.03 -26.55
N GLY A 95 7.59 9.72 -26.85
CA GLY A 95 6.40 8.90 -26.98
C GLY A 95 6.38 7.83 -25.91
N LEU A 96 5.55 8.00 -24.86
CA LEU A 96 5.39 7.04 -23.75
C LEU A 96 3.94 6.54 -23.74
N ALA A 97 3.76 5.22 -23.92
CA ALA A 97 2.48 4.56 -23.79
C ALA A 97 2.50 3.63 -22.55
N LEU A 98 1.56 3.83 -21.65
CA LEU A 98 1.33 3.01 -20.45
C LEU A 98 -0.01 2.30 -20.59
N THR A 99 -0.02 0.99 -20.42
CA THR A 99 -1.25 0.19 -20.30
C THR A 99 -1.28 -0.40 -18.89
N ALA A 100 -2.30 -0.04 -18.10
CA ALA A 100 -2.43 -0.43 -16.71
C ALA A 100 -3.72 -1.24 -16.48
N ASP A 101 -3.61 -2.38 -15.83
CA ASP A 101 -4.74 -3.20 -15.40
C ASP A 101 -4.60 -3.54 -13.91
N SER A 102 -5.68 -3.36 -13.13
CA SER A 102 -5.62 -3.50 -11.68
C SER A 102 -6.85 -4.20 -11.11
N ASP A 103 -6.64 -5.03 -10.08
CA ASP A 103 -7.69 -5.53 -9.21
C ASP A 103 -7.63 -4.92 -7.78
N ILE A 104 -6.75 -3.93 -7.56
CA ILE A 104 -6.67 -3.18 -6.31
C ILE A 104 -7.81 -2.16 -6.26
N PRO A 105 -8.74 -2.24 -5.30
CA PRO A 105 -9.81 -1.25 -5.17
C PRO A 105 -9.28 0.17 -4.93
N VAL A 106 -9.67 1.12 -5.80
CA VAL A 106 -9.20 2.51 -5.74
C VAL A 106 -9.86 3.27 -4.58
N ALA A 107 -9.09 4.08 -3.84
CA ALA A 107 -9.53 4.91 -2.72
C ALA A 107 -10.29 4.11 -1.62
N ARG A 108 -9.86 2.87 -1.37
CA ARG A 108 -10.44 1.98 -0.36
C ARG A 108 -9.45 1.47 0.67
N GLY A 109 -8.31 2.16 0.85
CA GLY A 109 -7.32 1.82 1.87
C GLY A 109 -6.54 0.53 1.59
N LEU A 110 -6.37 0.19 0.31
CA LEU A 110 -5.61 -0.99 -0.15
C LEU A 110 -4.36 -0.64 -0.98
N GLY A 111 -3.81 0.56 -0.80
CA GLY A 111 -2.52 0.96 -1.34
C GLY A 111 -2.48 1.16 -2.86
N SER A 112 -3.64 1.41 -3.52
CA SER A 112 -3.69 1.61 -4.99
C SER A 112 -2.83 2.78 -5.46
N SER A 113 -2.74 3.87 -4.70
CA SER A 113 -1.90 5.04 -4.98
C SER A 113 -0.42 4.68 -4.96
N ALA A 114 0.05 4.08 -3.86
CA ALA A 114 1.44 3.66 -3.71
C ALA A 114 1.84 2.63 -4.78
N ALA A 115 0.94 1.66 -5.08
CA ALA A 115 1.18 0.70 -6.15
C ALA A 115 1.35 1.38 -7.52
N ALA A 116 0.54 2.41 -7.83
CA ALA A 116 0.68 3.17 -9.08
C ALA A 116 2.00 3.96 -9.13
N THR A 117 2.34 4.67 -8.06
CA THR A 117 3.60 5.43 -7.97
C THR A 117 4.82 4.52 -8.12
N VAL A 118 4.84 3.38 -7.41
CA VAL A 118 5.91 2.37 -7.50
C VAL A 118 5.97 1.76 -8.89
N ALA A 119 4.82 1.39 -9.47
CA ALA A 119 4.77 0.79 -10.81
C ALA A 119 5.31 1.74 -11.88
N GLY A 120 4.96 3.02 -11.80
CA GLY A 120 5.49 4.05 -12.70
C GLY A 120 7.01 4.19 -12.59
N ALA A 121 7.54 4.30 -11.38
CA ALA A 121 8.99 4.40 -11.14
C ALA A 121 9.73 3.13 -11.60
N ALA A 122 9.22 1.95 -11.28
CA ALA A 122 9.79 0.68 -11.69
C ALA A 122 9.72 0.47 -13.22
N ALA A 123 8.66 0.97 -13.88
CA ALA A 123 8.56 0.96 -15.34
C ALA A 123 9.65 1.82 -15.99
N ALA A 124 9.96 2.99 -15.44
CA ALA A 124 11.09 3.80 -15.91
C ALA A 124 12.43 3.08 -15.72
N VAL A 125 12.64 2.46 -14.54
CA VAL A 125 13.85 1.66 -14.27
C VAL A 125 14.00 0.55 -15.30
N GLY A 126 12.96 -0.25 -15.53
CA GLY A 126 13.02 -1.39 -16.45
C GLY A 126 13.12 -1.00 -17.91
N LEU A 127 12.39 0.05 -18.35
CA LEU A 127 12.34 0.49 -19.74
C LEU A 127 13.62 1.19 -20.18
N LEU A 128 14.15 2.08 -19.31
CA LEU A 128 15.29 2.95 -19.64
C LEU A 128 16.61 2.47 -19.06
N GLY A 129 16.61 1.34 -18.31
CA GLY A 129 17.81 0.81 -17.66
C GLY A 129 18.37 1.73 -16.57
N LEU A 130 17.52 2.45 -15.83
CA LEU A 130 17.93 3.41 -14.81
C LEU A 130 18.61 2.69 -13.64
N LYS A 131 19.64 3.34 -13.08
CA LYS A 131 20.36 2.87 -11.88
C LYS A 131 19.65 3.37 -10.62
N LEU A 132 18.53 2.78 -10.32
CA LEU A 132 17.74 3.06 -9.12
C LEU A 132 17.40 1.72 -8.47
N ASP A 133 18.01 1.42 -7.33
CA ASP A 133 17.76 0.20 -6.57
C ASP A 133 16.45 0.29 -5.76
N ALA A 134 16.04 -0.83 -5.16
CA ALA A 134 14.78 -0.89 -4.44
C ALA A 134 14.70 0.09 -3.23
N PRO A 135 15.76 0.28 -2.41
CA PRO A 135 15.76 1.31 -1.37
C PRO A 135 15.56 2.73 -1.91
N ALA A 136 16.30 3.10 -2.96
CA ALA A 136 16.18 4.42 -3.58
C ALA A 136 14.81 4.64 -4.25
N LEU A 137 14.23 3.57 -4.83
CA LEU A 137 12.87 3.60 -5.39
C LEU A 137 11.82 3.77 -4.27
N ALA A 138 11.99 3.09 -3.13
CA ALA A 138 11.10 3.24 -1.98
C ALA A 138 11.16 4.66 -1.40
N GLU A 139 12.35 5.25 -1.29
CA GLU A 139 12.53 6.65 -0.86
C GLU A 139 11.79 7.60 -1.81
N LEU A 140 12.06 7.49 -3.12
CA LEU A 140 11.43 8.30 -4.16
C LEU A 140 9.91 8.23 -4.12
N ALA A 141 9.36 7.01 -4.05
CA ALA A 141 7.92 6.81 -4.02
C ALA A 141 7.30 7.35 -2.72
N SER A 142 8.00 7.23 -1.59
CA SER A 142 7.56 7.76 -0.30
C SER A 142 7.57 9.28 -0.25
N GLU A 143 8.49 9.95 -0.94
CA GLU A 143 8.48 11.40 -1.12
C GLU A 143 7.23 11.87 -1.89
N LEU A 144 6.82 11.11 -2.92
CA LEU A 144 5.63 11.44 -3.73
C LEU A 144 4.31 11.17 -3.00
N GLU A 145 4.25 10.09 -2.23
CA GLU A 145 3.05 9.70 -1.46
C GLU A 145 2.90 10.48 -0.14
N GLY A 146 4.01 10.95 0.43
CA GLY A 146 4.05 11.62 1.73
C GLY A 146 4.04 10.66 2.94
N HIS A 147 4.03 9.36 2.70
CA HIS A 147 4.08 8.32 3.73
C HIS A 147 4.65 7.00 3.19
N PRO A 148 5.46 6.26 3.99
CA PRO A 148 6.20 5.11 3.51
C PRO A 148 5.47 3.77 3.70
N ASP A 149 4.45 3.69 4.53
CA ASP A 149 3.83 2.47 5.05
C ASP A 149 3.11 1.62 3.99
N ASN A 150 2.62 2.23 2.89
CA ASN A 150 2.09 1.53 1.73
C ASN A 150 3.16 1.31 0.65
N VAL A 151 4.16 2.19 0.58
CA VAL A 151 5.25 2.10 -0.40
C VAL A 151 6.19 0.94 -0.09
N ALA A 152 6.59 0.78 1.17
CA ALA A 152 7.52 -0.27 1.56
C ALA A 152 7.00 -1.68 1.18
N PRO A 153 5.76 -2.09 1.51
CA PRO A 153 5.26 -3.39 1.06
C PRO A 153 5.06 -3.48 -0.46
N ALA A 154 4.76 -2.39 -1.15
CA ALA A 154 4.68 -2.39 -2.61
C ALA A 154 6.05 -2.64 -3.26
N VAL A 155 7.13 -2.13 -2.65
CA VAL A 155 8.51 -2.30 -3.14
C VAL A 155 9.10 -3.63 -2.68
N PHE A 156 9.09 -3.92 -1.39
CA PHE A 156 9.82 -5.06 -0.82
C PHE A 156 8.97 -6.32 -0.66
N GLY A 157 7.64 -6.19 -0.75
CA GLY A 157 6.72 -7.27 -0.40
C GLY A 157 6.70 -7.56 1.09
N GLY A 158 6.00 -8.61 1.49
CA GLY A 158 5.97 -9.03 2.87
C GLY A 158 5.21 -8.08 3.79
N ALA A 159 5.49 -8.19 5.08
CA ALA A 159 5.12 -7.19 6.08
C ALA A 159 6.38 -6.41 6.48
N ASN A 160 6.24 -5.11 6.68
CA ASN A 160 7.37 -4.21 6.90
C ASN A 160 7.10 -3.28 8.09
N LEU A 161 8.13 -3.08 8.89
CA LEU A 161 8.25 -1.95 9.79
C LEU A 161 9.09 -0.87 9.10
N VAL A 162 8.60 0.35 9.05
CA VAL A 162 9.24 1.46 8.36
C VAL A 162 9.46 2.61 9.33
N LEU A 163 10.66 3.15 9.33
CA LEU A 163 11.04 4.33 10.09
C LEU A 163 11.58 5.38 9.12
N ARG A 164 11.14 6.62 9.27
CA ARG A 164 11.75 7.75 8.56
C ARG A 164 12.74 8.44 9.48
N GLU A 165 14.00 8.32 9.14
CA GLU A 165 15.10 8.97 9.83
C GLU A 165 15.62 10.16 9.01
N THR A 166 16.57 10.90 9.58
CA THR A 166 17.17 12.09 8.93
C THR A 166 17.96 11.74 7.66
N ASP A 167 18.48 10.53 7.57
CA ASP A 167 19.29 10.01 6.48
C ASP A 167 18.53 9.07 5.52
N GLY A 168 17.21 8.96 5.68
CA GLY A 168 16.35 8.22 4.76
C GLY A 168 15.38 7.24 5.44
N LEU A 169 14.89 6.29 4.67
CA LEU A 169 13.98 5.25 5.15
C LEU A 169 14.75 4.04 5.68
N VAL A 170 14.44 3.64 6.90
CA VAL A 170 14.82 2.33 7.42
C VAL A 170 13.63 1.39 7.26
N VAL A 171 13.77 0.38 6.40
CA VAL A 171 12.74 -0.63 6.15
C VAL A 171 13.23 -1.96 6.67
N THR A 172 12.47 -2.56 7.58
CA THR A 172 12.80 -3.85 8.20
C THR A 172 11.65 -4.82 8.01
N PRO A 173 11.90 -6.09 7.59
CA PRO A 173 10.88 -7.11 7.56
C PRO A 173 10.22 -7.28 8.93
N LEU A 174 8.90 -7.22 8.98
CA LEU A 174 8.11 -7.48 10.18
C LEU A 174 7.64 -8.94 10.14
N PRO A 175 8.05 -9.79 11.08
CA PRO A 175 7.57 -11.16 11.14
C PRO A 175 6.05 -11.19 11.31
N LEU A 176 5.36 -11.91 10.44
CA LEU A 176 3.95 -12.23 10.58
C LEU A 176 3.83 -13.73 10.84
N HIS A 177 3.30 -14.08 12.01
CA HIS A 177 3.21 -15.49 12.41
C HIS A 177 2.34 -16.29 11.42
N PRO A 178 2.78 -17.46 10.95
CA PRO A 178 2.13 -18.21 9.86
C PRO A 178 0.72 -18.74 10.20
N SER A 179 0.33 -18.76 11.46
CA SER A 179 -1.04 -19.09 11.87
C SER A 179 -2.02 -17.94 11.75
N LEU A 180 -1.55 -16.72 11.47
CA LEU A 180 -2.38 -15.53 11.34
C LEU A 180 -2.77 -15.30 9.88
N ALA A 181 -4.01 -14.85 9.68
CA ALA A 181 -4.51 -14.34 8.41
C ALA A 181 -5.04 -12.91 8.58
N LEU A 182 -4.92 -12.11 7.51
CA LEU A 182 -5.56 -10.81 7.39
C LEU A 182 -6.88 -10.96 6.65
N VAL A 183 -7.96 -10.46 7.23
CA VAL A 183 -9.30 -10.51 6.64
C VAL A 183 -9.76 -9.09 6.34
N PHE A 184 -10.11 -8.84 5.10
CA PHE A 184 -10.52 -7.53 4.60
C PHE A 184 -12.01 -7.54 4.28
N ALA A 185 -12.74 -6.54 4.76
CA ALA A 185 -14.08 -6.23 4.28
C ALA A 185 -14.01 -4.86 3.58
N VAL A 186 -14.35 -4.85 2.30
CA VAL A 186 -14.20 -3.72 1.38
C VAL A 186 -15.56 -3.22 0.96
N PRO A 187 -16.01 -2.04 1.43
CA PRO A 187 -17.27 -1.45 1.01
C PRO A 187 -17.14 -0.78 -0.37
N GLU A 188 -18.27 -0.51 -1.01
CA GLU A 188 -18.28 0.15 -2.34
C GLU A 188 -18.02 1.66 -2.28
N PHE A 189 -18.24 2.32 -1.14
CA PHE A 189 -17.92 3.74 -1.00
C PHE A 189 -16.41 3.96 -0.80
N THR A 190 -15.97 5.17 -1.07
CA THR A 190 -14.56 5.58 -1.00
C THR A 190 -14.31 6.59 0.12
N VAL A 191 -13.07 6.63 0.62
CA VAL A 191 -12.59 7.68 1.52
C VAL A 191 -11.27 8.21 0.96
N GLU A 192 -11.23 9.50 0.66
CA GLU A 192 -10.02 10.16 0.19
C GLU A 192 -8.96 10.23 1.31
N THR A 193 -7.73 9.84 1.00
CA THR A 193 -6.62 9.83 1.97
C THR A 193 -6.37 11.23 2.54
N GLN A 194 -6.47 12.27 1.70
CA GLN A 194 -6.29 13.65 2.13
C GLN A 194 -7.34 14.06 3.17
N ARG A 195 -8.62 13.69 2.96
CA ARG A 195 -9.70 13.92 3.92
C ARG A 195 -9.48 13.17 5.23
N ALA A 196 -9.02 11.91 5.14
CA ALA A 196 -8.71 11.11 6.32
C ALA A 196 -7.51 11.66 7.12
N ARG A 197 -6.52 12.26 6.45
CA ARG A 197 -5.40 12.95 7.12
C ARG A 197 -5.84 14.28 7.74
N ALA A 198 -6.68 15.05 7.09
CA ALA A 198 -7.21 16.30 7.60
C ALA A 198 -8.09 16.13 8.86
N ALA A 199 -8.61 14.93 9.10
CA ALA A 199 -9.37 14.64 10.32
C ALA A 199 -8.49 14.43 11.56
N LEU A 200 -7.17 14.30 11.41
CA LEU A 200 -6.25 14.07 12.53
C LEU A 200 -5.98 15.38 13.30
N PRO A 201 -5.90 15.33 14.64
CA PRO A 201 -5.53 16.49 15.43
C PRO A 201 -4.04 16.81 15.24
N ALA A 202 -3.70 18.10 15.33
CA ALA A 202 -2.31 18.56 15.24
C ALA A 202 -1.45 18.12 16.45
N THR A 203 -2.06 17.88 17.59
CA THR A 203 -1.39 17.46 18.84
C THR A 203 -2.22 16.43 19.58
N LEU A 204 -1.55 15.62 20.40
CA LEU A 204 -2.17 14.65 21.31
C LEU A 204 -1.67 14.89 22.74
N PRO A 205 -2.51 14.57 23.76
CA PRO A 205 -2.05 14.53 25.14
C PRO A 205 -0.89 13.54 25.33
N HIS A 206 0.10 13.89 26.14
CA HIS A 206 1.28 13.04 26.38
C HIS A 206 0.89 11.62 26.84
N ALA A 207 -0.17 11.48 27.65
CA ALA A 207 -0.67 10.17 28.10
C ALA A 207 -1.17 9.32 26.91
N ASP A 208 -1.80 9.93 25.89
CA ASP A 208 -2.26 9.23 24.69
C ASP A 208 -1.06 8.84 23.81
N ALA A 209 -0.05 9.68 23.69
CA ALA A 209 1.19 9.37 22.99
C ALA A 209 1.93 8.18 23.64
N ALA A 210 2.04 8.16 24.97
CA ALA A 210 2.63 7.04 25.70
C ALA A 210 1.83 5.74 25.51
N ARG A 211 0.49 5.82 25.51
CA ARG A 211 -0.40 4.70 25.24
C ARG A 211 -0.25 4.20 23.80
N ALA A 212 -0.13 5.10 22.83
CA ALA A 212 0.12 4.75 21.43
C ALA A 212 1.42 3.96 21.25
N ALA A 213 2.52 4.40 21.88
CA ALA A 213 3.80 3.70 21.84
C ALA A 213 3.69 2.28 22.43
N ALA A 214 3.01 2.11 23.57
CA ALA A 214 2.78 0.81 24.16
C ALA A 214 1.94 -0.13 23.26
N LYS A 215 0.89 0.41 22.62
CA LYS A 215 0.03 -0.34 21.68
C LYS A 215 0.76 -0.71 20.40
N SER A 216 1.65 0.15 19.89
CA SER A 216 2.50 -0.16 18.73
C SER A 216 3.46 -1.31 19.03
N ALA A 217 4.12 -1.29 20.18
CA ALA A 217 4.96 -2.41 20.63
C ALA A 217 4.15 -3.72 20.79
N ALA A 218 2.93 -3.63 21.34
CA ALA A 218 2.02 -4.76 21.46
C ALA A 218 1.61 -5.33 20.10
N LEU A 219 1.31 -4.47 19.11
CA LEU A 219 1.00 -4.87 17.73
C LEU A 219 2.14 -5.68 17.11
N VAL A 220 3.36 -5.13 17.13
CA VAL A 220 4.54 -5.76 16.53
C VAL A 220 4.82 -7.13 17.18
N HIS A 221 4.79 -7.20 18.51
CA HIS A 221 4.99 -8.45 19.22
C HIS A 221 3.86 -9.45 18.94
N GLY A 222 2.60 -8.98 18.95
CA GLY A 222 1.42 -9.82 18.69
C GLY A 222 1.42 -10.41 17.29
N LEU A 223 1.83 -9.64 16.27
CA LEU A 223 1.97 -10.13 14.89
C LEU A 223 3.05 -11.20 14.76
N ALA A 224 4.18 -10.99 15.40
CA ALA A 224 5.32 -11.92 15.34
C ALA A 224 5.06 -13.26 16.06
N HIS A 225 4.30 -13.26 17.15
CA HIS A 225 4.15 -14.42 18.03
C HIS A 225 2.72 -15.00 18.06
N ALA A 226 1.78 -14.44 17.30
CA ALA A 226 0.34 -14.77 17.36
C ALA A 226 -0.26 -14.61 18.76
N ASP A 227 0.21 -13.62 19.53
CA ASP A 227 -0.38 -13.31 20.82
C ASP A 227 -1.66 -12.51 20.64
N LEU A 228 -2.80 -13.21 20.76
CA LEU A 228 -4.12 -12.62 20.50
C LEU A 228 -4.48 -11.50 21.48
N ARG A 229 -3.95 -11.52 22.70
CA ARG A 229 -4.18 -10.46 23.69
C ARG A 229 -3.45 -9.18 23.30
N LEU A 230 -2.19 -9.30 22.87
CA LEU A 230 -1.41 -8.17 22.41
C LEU A 230 -1.93 -7.66 21.05
N LEU A 231 -2.40 -8.55 20.17
CA LEU A 231 -3.09 -8.14 18.93
C LEU A 231 -4.36 -7.34 19.23
N ALA A 232 -5.17 -7.77 20.18
CA ALA A 232 -6.36 -7.02 20.59
C ALA A 232 -6.00 -5.59 21.05
N ALA A 233 -4.93 -5.44 21.84
CA ALA A 233 -4.44 -4.15 22.31
C ALA A 233 -3.88 -3.28 21.16
N GLY A 234 -3.11 -3.87 20.24
CA GLY A 234 -2.47 -3.18 19.14
C GLY A 234 -3.44 -2.76 18.03
N LEU A 235 -4.48 -3.55 17.77
CA LEU A 235 -5.52 -3.22 16.79
C LEU A 235 -6.49 -2.14 17.30
N ASP A 236 -6.53 -1.87 18.59
CA ASP A 236 -7.28 -0.79 19.23
C ASP A 236 -6.44 0.49 19.28
N ASP A 237 -6.44 1.22 18.18
CA ASP A 237 -5.64 2.43 17.99
C ASP A 237 -6.16 3.66 18.74
N VAL A 238 -5.25 4.56 19.06
CA VAL A 238 -5.55 5.86 19.68
C VAL A 238 -5.04 7.06 18.87
N LEU A 239 -4.28 6.82 17.78
CA LEU A 239 -3.65 7.89 16.98
C LEU A 239 -4.51 8.36 15.83
N HIS A 240 -5.16 7.45 15.10
CA HIS A 240 -5.85 7.83 13.86
C HIS A 240 -7.28 7.32 13.75
N VAL A 241 -7.56 6.09 14.20
CA VAL A 241 -8.90 5.48 14.07
C VAL A 241 -9.98 6.27 14.80
N PRO A 242 -9.78 6.77 16.04
CA PRO A 242 -10.80 7.54 16.74
C PRO A 242 -11.29 8.77 15.95
N PHE A 243 -10.42 9.34 15.12
CA PHE A 243 -10.72 10.53 14.31
C PHE A 243 -11.25 10.20 12.92
N ARG A 244 -10.84 9.04 12.35
CA ARG A 244 -11.21 8.60 10.99
C ARG A 244 -12.49 7.78 10.94
N ARG A 245 -12.86 7.07 12.02
CA ARG A 245 -14.01 6.16 12.03
C ARG A 245 -15.33 6.82 11.64
N ALA A 246 -15.48 8.12 11.94
CA ALA A 246 -16.67 8.89 11.53
C ALA A 246 -16.81 9.04 10.01
N LEU A 247 -15.73 8.86 9.25
CA LEU A 247 -15.72 8.86 7.79
C LEU A 247 -16.16 7.51 7.19
N VAL A 248 -16.34 6.48 8.04
CA VAL A 248 -16.64 5.09 7.64
C VAL A 248 -17.95 4.65 8.28
N PRO A 249 -19.09 4.90 7.63
CA PRO A 249 -20.40 4.45 8.14
C PRO A 249 -20.40 2.95 8.42
N GLY A 250 -20.85 2.54 9.60
CA GLY A 250 -20.91 1.14 10.00
C GLY A 250 -19.57 0.57 10.54
N TYR A 251 -18.56 1.39 10.75
CA TYR A 251 -17.26 0.94 11.28
C TYR A 251 -17.40 0.18 12.61
N ASP A 252 -18.14 0.75 13.56
CA ASP A 252 -18.29 0.15 14.91
C ASP A 252 -19.02 -1.19 14.86
N GLU A 253 -20.06 -1.31 14.01
CA GLU A 253 -20.81 -2.56 13.83
C GLU A 253 -19.97 -3.64 13.16
N VAL A 254 -19.18 -3.27 12.13
CA VAL A 254 -18.30 -4.21 11.40
C VAL A 254 -17.19 -4.72 12.29
N THR A 255 -16.53 -3.85 13.06
CA THR A 255 -15.47 -4.25 13.99
C THR A 255 -16.02 -5.06 15.16
N SER A 256 -17.23 -4.76 15.64
CA SER A 256 -17.91 -5.57 16.63
C SER A 256 -18.27 -6.96 16.10
N ALA A 257 -18.79 -7.06 14.87
CA ALA A 257 -19.11 -8.33 14.22
C ALA A 257 -17.84 -9.19 14.01
N ALA A 258 -16.70 -8.58 13.63
CA ALA A 258 -15.42 -9.28 13.53
C ALA A 258 -15.02 -9.91 14.88
N ARG A 259 -15.10 -9.15 15.97
CA ARG A 259 -14.78 -9.64 17.32
C ARG A 259 -15.72 -10.76 17.75
N GLN A 260 -17.02 -10.63 17.51
CA GLN A 260 -18.02 -11.67 17.84
C GLN A 260 -17.80 -12.97 17.06
N ALA A 261 -17.24 -12.86 15.83
CA ALA A 261 -16.87 -14.02 15.01
C ALA A 261 -15.51 -14.64 15.37
N GLY A 262 -14.80 -14.08 16.36
CA GLY A 262 -13.57 -14.65 16.93
C GLY A 262 -12.28 -13.90 16.54
N ALA A 263 -12.35 -12.72 15.94
CA ALA A 263 -11.18 -11.89 15.77
C ALA A 263 -10.77 -11.23 17.10
N PRO A 264 -9.47 -11.17 17.45
CA PRO A 264 -8.99 -10.42 18.62
C PRO A 264 -9.27 -8.93 18.47
N GLY A 265 -9.28 -8.42 17.23
CA GLY A 265 -9.58 -7.04 16.88
C GLY A 265 -9.76 -6.84 15.40
N ALA A 266 -10.30 -5.67 15.04
CA ALA A 266 -10.39 -5.19 13.68
C ALA A 266 -10.22 -3.67 13.67
N THR A 267 -9.67 -3.13 12.58
CA THR A 267 -9.29 -1.74 12.46
C THR A 267 -9.41 -1.25 11.02
N LEU A 268 -9.10 0.00 10.74
CA LEU A 268 -9.02 0.52 9.37
C LEU A 268 -7.79 -0.03 8.64
N SER A 269 -7.95 -0.37 7.38
CA SER A 269 -6.85 -0.61 6.44
C SER A 269 -6.42 0.74 5.86
N GLY A 270 -5.22 1.18 6.14
CA GLY A 270 -4.71 2.49 5.72
C GLY A 270 -5.58 3.65 6.22
N SER A 271 -6.10 4.45 5.28
CA SER A 271 -7.06 5.52 5.56
C SER A 271 -8.52 5.03 5.66
N GLY A 272 -8.77 3.76 5.36
CA GLY A 272 -10.09 3.19 5.17
C GLY A 272 -10.65 3.45 3.74
N PRO A 273 -11.90 3.15 3.44
CA PRO A 273 -12.93 2.62 4.35
C PRO A 273 -12.83 1.12 4.64
N THR A 274 -11.96 0.38 3.96
CA THR A 274 -11.76 -1.06 4.23
C THR A 274 -11.45 -1.27 5.71
N VAL A 275 -12.13 -2.23 6.30
CA VAL A 275 -11.82 -2.72 7.65
C VAL A 275 -11.02 -4.01 7.52
N VAL A 276 -9.91 -4.09 8.24
CA VAL A 276 -9.05 -5.27 8.32
C VAL A 276 -9.12 -5.88 9.72
N ALA A 277 -9.26 -7.19 9.80
CA ALA A 277 -9.12 -7.97 11.01
C ALA A 277 -7.89 -8.88 10.91
N VAL A 278 -7.17 -9.07 12.01
CA VAL A 278 -6.11 -10.09 12.14
C VAL A 278 -6.71 -11.25 12.91
N VAL A 279 -6.61 -12.46 12.36
CA VAL A 279 -7.30 -13.64 12.93
C VAL A 279 -6.42 -14.88 12.86
N ALA A 280 -6.75 -15.91 13.65
CA ALA A 280 -6.28 -17.25 13.34
C ALA A 280 -6.83 -17.71 11.99
N GLY A 281 -6.01 -18.36 11.15
CA GLY A 281 -6.36 -18.63 9.75
C GLY A 281 -7.65 -19.42 9.55
N ASP A 282 -7.98 -20.35 10.45
CA ASP A 282 -9.22 -21.14 10.45
C ASP A 282 -10.51 -20.29 10.65
N ARG A 283 -10.37 -19.07 11.19
CA ARG A 283 -11.47 -18.11 11.43
C ARG A 283 -11.69 -17.14 10.26
N ALA A 284 -10.77 -17.05 9.32
CA ALA A 284 -10.76 -16.01 8.29
C ALA A 284 -12.08 -15.87 7.55
N ARG A 285 -12.64 -16.98 7.07
CA ARG A 285 -13.91 -16.97 6.34
C ARG A 285 -15.08 -16.51 7.22
N ALA A 286 -15.21 -17.07 8.41
CA ALA A 286 -16.32 -16.75 9.31
C ALA A 286 -16.33 -15.26 9.71
N VAL A 287 -15.13 -14.69 9.96
CA VAL A 287 -14.95 -13.28 10.30
C VAL A 287 -15.28 -12.39 9.08
N GLY A 288 -14.79 -12.73 7.89
CA GLY A 288 -15.11 -11.98 6.68
C GLY A 288 -16.62 -11.94 6.38
N ASP A 289 -17.29 -13.08 6.47
CA ASP A 289 -18.74 -13.19 6.29
C ASP A 289 -19.51 -12.35 7.32
N ALA A 290 -19.07 -12.34 8.59
CA ALA A 290 -19.68 -11.54 9.65
C ALA A 290 -19.55 -10.04 9.40
N MET A 291 -18.35 -9.58 8.97
CA MET A 291 -18.09 -8.18 8.64
C MET A 291 -18.96 -7.69 7.48
N VAL A 292 -19.08 -8.50 6.41
CA VAL A 292 -19.93 -8.18 5.25
C VAL A 292 -21.41 -8.14 5.64
N ARG A 293 -21.90 -9.10 6.46
CA ARG A 293 -23.27 -9.08 6.96
C ARG A 293 -23.57 -7.83 7.80
N ALA A 294 -22.63 -7.36 8.61
CA ALA A 294 -22.79 -6.15 9.40
C ALA A 294 -23.00 -4.91 8.50
N TRP A 295 -22.21 -4.75 7.44
CA TRP A 295 -22.43 -3.67 6.47
C TRP A 295 -23.74 -3.82 5.70
N LYS A 296 -24.06 -5.04 5.26
CA LYS A 296 -25.33 -5.32 4.57
C LYS A 296 -26.55 -4.93 5.42
N ALA A 297 -26.50 -5.16 6.74
CA ALA A 297 -27.56 -4.75 7.67
C ALA A 297 -27.75 -3.23 7.74
N ARG A 298 -26.74 -2.46 7.32
CA ARG A 298 -26.82 -1.00 7.18
C ARG A 298 -27.09 -0.52 5.74
N GLY A 299 -27.41 -1.44 4.83
CA GLY A 299 -27.64 -1.13 3.42
C GLY A 299 -26.37 -0.86 2.62
N ILE A 300 -25.18 -1.18 3.16
CA ILE A 300 -23.90 -0.97 2.49
C ILE A 300 -23.47 -2.27 1.83
N VAL A 301 -23.21 -2.20 0.53
CA VAL A 301 -22.63 -3.32 -0.23
C VAL A 301 -21.13 -3.41 0.07
N ALA A 302 -20.67 -4.61 0.37
CA ALA A 302 -19.28 -4.88 0.66
C ALA A 302 -18.90 -6.30 0.23
N GLN A 303 -17.61 -6.51 0.00
CA GLN A 303 -17.03 -7.82 -0.29
C GLN A 303 -15.94 -8.14 0.72
N ALA A 304 -15.74 -9.42 1.03
CA ALA A 304 -14.65 -9.87 1.86
C ALA A 304 -13.68 -10.74 1.07
N PHE A 305 -12.40 -10.60 1.42
CA PHE A 305 -11.35 -11.53 1.04
C PHE A 305 -10.36 -11.68 2.20
N HIS A 306 -9.51 -12.68 2.16
CA HIS A 306 -8.46 -12.86 3.16
C HIS A 306 -7.11 -13.14 2.49
N ALA A 307 -6.05 -12.88 3.22
CA ALA A 307 -4.67 -13.17 2.88
C ALA A 307 -4.03 -13.98 4.01
N ASP A 308 -3.70 -15.23 3.71
CA ASP A 308 -3.01 -16.14 4.66
C ASP A 308 -1.51 -15.86 4.72
N ARG A 309 -0.99 -15.14 3.73
CA ARG A 309 0.41 -14.70 3.65
C ARG A 309 0.48 -13.34 2.95
N PRO A 310 1.46 -12.50 3.31
CA PRO A 310 1.78 -11.32 2.53
C PRO A 310 2.19 -11.67 1.09
N ALA A 311 1.90 -10.76 0.17
CA ALA A 311 2.34 -10.87 -1.22
C ALA A 311 3.83 -10.51 -1.39
N GLY A 312 4.43 -10.81 -2.54
CA GLY A 312 5.75 -10.31 -2.96
C GLY A 312 5.75 -8.82 -3.25
N GLY A 313 6.94 -8.24 -3.39
CA GLY A 313 7.13 -6.87 -3.83
C GLY A 313 6.92 -6.71 -5.35
N TYR A 314 7.37 -5.56 -5.89
CA TYR A 314 7.29 -5.36 -7.33
C TYR A 314 8.20 -6.32 -8.11
N GLU A 315 7.76 -6.62 -9.33
CA GLU A 315 8.48 -7.46 -10.28
C GLU A 315 8.59 -6.71 -11.61
N ILE A 316 9.73 -6.86 -12.30
CA ILE A 316 9.99 -6.32 -13.64
C ILE A 316 10.33 -7.49 -14.55
N ASP A 317 9.56 -7.68 -15.64
CA ASP A 317 9.77 -8.73 -16.66
C ASP A 317 10.63 -8.22 -17.82
#